data_60f69a33ce1ea52199637dcf918ce4ac
#
_entry.id   60f69a33ce1ea52199637dcf918ce4ac
#
_cell.length_a   1.000
_cell.length_b   1.000
_cell.length_c   1.000
_cell.angle_alpha   90.00
_cell.angle_beta   90.00
_cell.angle_gamma   90.00
#
_symmetry.space_group_name_H-M   'P 1'
#
loop_
_entity.id
_entity.type
_entity.pdbx_description
1 polymer ?
#
loop_
_entity_poly.entity_id
_entity_poly.type
_entity_poly.pdbx_seq_one_letter_code
_entity_poly.pdbx_strand_id
1 'polypeptide(L)'
;MSYRVVQWATGAVGKTCLRAVLDHPGLSLAGVYVYAERKAGQDAGTIARYPETGIIATRDIGEILALDADVVIHTARLQLPYERHDEDLCALLRSGKNVITTAGHHYPAAHGPARLAMFERAARDGGVTLYGTGMNPGYVLERLVLGLTGVCTDVQRIEVTELLNAATRPDPDFVFTVMGMGSDPARLDLRAGPLAVLFGKLYGEAITFLAGRMGVRLDEIQPDHTVVPAERDLQVSAGSIAAGTVAATEWRWHAISAGRRFLTLSVIWTMDPDLDGYAGRNHWTVDLEGRPDLHLTLDMSDPPGTGVRTKAGQYVTAGAVINAIPEVVAAPPGVFTPPVFAPFVRP
;
A
#
# COMPACT_ATOMS: atom_id res chain seq x y z
N MET A 1 -27.87 4.98 6.13
CA MET A 1 -27.23 3.89 6.92
C MET A 1 -25.84 4.36 7.30
N SER A 2 -25.38 4.09 8.52
CA SER A 2 -24.03 4.41 8.97
C SER A 2 -23.30 3.10 9.20
N TYR A 3 -22.09 2.94 8.61
CA TYR A 3 -21.26 1.74 8.86
C TYR A 3 -20.49 1.88 10.17
N ARG A 4 -20.47 0.81 10.95
CA ARG A 4 -19.73 0.71 12.20
C ARG A 4 -18.32 0.20 11.93
N VAL A 5 -17.32 1.03 12.23
CA VAL A 5 -15.93 0.83 11.84
C VAL A 5 -15.04 0.55 13.03
N VAL A 6 -14.20 -0.47 12.95
CA VAL A 6 -13.08 -0.68 13.85
C VAL A 6 -11.80 -0.19 13.16
N GLN A 7 -11.02 0.68 13.84
CA GLN A 7 -9.69 1.03 13.40
C GLN A 7 -8.66 0.09 14.02
N TRP A 8 -7.98 -0.70 13.19
CA TRP A 8 -6.90 -1.59 13.62
C TRP A 8 -5.55 -0.97 13.29
N ALA A 9 -4.75 -0.71 14.30
CA ALA A 9 -3.50 0.03 14.33
C ALA A 9 -3.64 1.54 14.08
N THR A 10 -2.79 2.31 14.76
CA THR A 10 -2.81 3.77 14.79
C THR A 10 -1.44 4.37 14.44
N GLY A 11 -0.82 3.83 13.38
CA GLY A 11 0.35 4.42 12.74
C GLY A 11 0.00 5.72 12.01
N ALA A 12 0.85 6.19 11.11
CA ALA A 12 0.60 7.42 10.37
C ALA A 12 -0.69 7.31 9.51
N VAL A 13 -0.79 6.26 8.68
CA VAL A 13 -1.99 5.98 7.87
C VAL A 13 -3.20 5.70 8.77
N GLY A 14 -3.04 4.84 9.80
CA GLY A 14 -4.16 4.49 10.68
C GLY A 14 -4.77 5.67 11.42
N LYS A 15 -3.97 6.65 11.86
CA LYS A 15 -4.51 7.89 12.43
C LYS A 15 -5.22 8.76 11.39
N THR A 16 -4.79 8.71 10.15
CA THR A 16 -5.46 9.43 9.06
C THR A 16 -6.80 8.77 8.74
N CYS A 17 -6.85 7.44 8.66
CA CYS A 17 -8.11 6.71 8.52
C CYS A 17 -9.05 6.97 9.72
N LEU A 18 -8.52 6.93 10.95
CA LEU A 18 -9.30 7.19 12.16
C LEU A 18 -9.96 8.57 12.13
N ARG A 19 -9.21 9.63 11.76
CA ARG A 19 -9.80 10.97 11.58
C ARG A 19 -10.85 10.99 10.48
N ALA A 20 -10.56 10.35 9.35
CA ALA A 20 -11.52 10.28 8.25
C ALA A 20 -12.82 9.55 8.64
N VAL A 21 -12.74 8.52 9.48
CA VAL A 21 -13.94 7.86 10.05
C VAL A 21 -14.71 8.81 10.96
N LEU A 22 -14.02 9.57 11.83
CA LEU A 22 -14.65 10.51 12.76
C LEU A 22 -15.30 11.72 12.05
N ASP A 23 -14.75 12.13 10.91
CA ASP A 23 -15.28 13.24 10.12
C ASP A 23 -16.39 12.81 9.15
N HIS A 24 -16.53 11.50 8.84
CA HIS A 24 -17.43 11.04 7.80
C HIS A 24 -18.86 10.80 8.31
N PRO A 25 -19.89 11.47 7.75
CA PRO A 25 -21.26 11.39 8.28
C PRO A 25 -21.92 10.02 8.16
N GLY A 26 -21.43 9.16 7.26
CA GLY A 26 -21.91 7.79 7.05
C GLY A 26 -21.11 6.72 7.79
N LEU A 27 -20.18 7.10 8.69
CA LEU A 27 -19.36 6.15 9.45
C LEU A 27 -19.48 6.44 10.95
N SER A 28 -19.35 5.40 11.75
CA SER A 28 -19.29 5.51 13.22
C SER A 28 -18.17 4.61 13.75
N LEU A 29 -17.35 5.17 14.64
CA LEU A 29 -16.27 4.41 15.26
C LEU A 29 -16.83 3.44 16.30
N ALA A 30 -16.59 2.13 16.15
CA ALA A 30 -17.00 1.10 17.08
C ALA A 30 -15.89 0.66 18.04
N GLY A 31 -14.61 0.77 17.62
CA GLY A 31 -13.48 0.38 18.44
C GLY A 31 -12.14 0.72 17.82
N VAL A 32 -11.08 0.67 18.63
CA VAL A 32 -9.70 0.93 18.19
C VAL A 32 -8.77 -0.13 18.79
N TYR A 33 -8.06 -0.86 17.92
CA TYR A 33 -6.99 -1.77 18.33
C TYR A 33 -5.61 -1.10 18.18
N VAL A 34 -4.76 -1.26 19.18
CA VAL A 34 -3.41 -0.70 19.18
C VAL A 34 -2.36 -1.73 19.59
N TYR A 35 -1.20 -1.72 18.93
CA TYR A 35 -0.06 -2.56 19.31
C TYR A 35 0.76 -1.95 20.47
N ALA A 36 0.87 -0.61 20.48
CA ALA A 36 1.71 0.08 21.46
C ALA A 36 1.00 0.17 22.82
N GLU A 37 1.64 -0.37 23.86
CA GLU A 37 1.12 -0.38 25.22
C GLU A 37 0.74 1.03 25.72
N ARG A 38 1.58 2.04 25.43
CA ARG A 38 1.31 3.43 25.78
C ARG A 38 0.03 4.03 25.21
N LYS A 39 -0.60 3.38 24.24
CA LYS A 39 -1.86 3.81 23.62
C LYS A 39 -3.07 3.03 24.14
N ALA A 40 -2.86 1.89 24.77
CA ALA A 40 -3.94 1.15 25.41
C ALA A 40 -4.54 1.98 26.54
N GLY A 41 -5.86 1.98 26.65
CA GLY A 41 -6.58 2.77 27.63
C GLY A 41 -6.73 4.26 27.28
N GLN A 42 -6.17 4.72 26.15
CA GLN A 42 -6.38 6.11 25.68
C GLN A 42 -7.66 6.21 24.85
N ASP A 43 -8.32 7.35 24.92
CA ASP A 43 -9.41 7.69 24.01
C ASP A 43 -8.94 7.80 22.55
N ALA A 44 -9.77 7.33 21.63
CA ALA A 44 -9.48 7.35 20.20
C ALA A 44 -9.24 8.76 19.65
N GLY A 45 -9.97 9.76 20.14
CA GLY A 45 -9.79 11.17 19.81
C GLY A 45 -8.40 11.66 20.24
N THR A 46 -7.96 11.34 21.45
CA THR A 46 -6.60 11.66 21.93
C THR A 46 -5.54 11.06 20.99
N ILE A 47 -5.68 9.79 20.59
CA ILE A 47 -4.75 9.13 19.67
C ILE A 47 -4.76 9.81 18.30
N ALA A 48 -5.94 10.18 17.79
CA ALA A 48 -6.13 10.84 16.51
C ALA A 48 -5.75 12.33 16.51
N ARG A 49 -5.59 12.94 17.69
CA ARG A 49 -5.54 14.40 17.90
C ARG A 49 -6.82 15.06 17.42
N TYR A 50 -7.93 14.55 17.94
CA TYR A 50 -9.30 14.89 17.64
C TYR A 50 -10.05 15.08 18.98
N PRO A 51 -11.23 15.72 19.01
CA PRO A 51 -12.05 15.75 20.21
C PRO A 51 -12.33 14.37 20.80
N GLU A 52 -12.59 14.31 22.08
CA GLU A 52 -12.88 13.08 22.80
C GLU A 52 -14.08 12.33 22.20
N THR A 53 -13.93 11.02 22.02
CA THR A 53 -14.91 10.16 21.35
C THR A 53 -15.66 9.23 22.30
N GLY A 54 -15.14 9.00 23.50
CA GLY A 54 -15.61 7.99 24.44
C GLY A 54 -15.22 6.55 24.06
N ILE A 55 -14.51 6.34 22.93
CA ILE A 55 -14.04 5.02 22.49
C ILE A 55 -12.62 4.81 22.99
N ILE A 56 -12.43 3.83 23.85
CA ILE A 56 -11.13 3.53 24.46
C ILE A 56 -10.39 2.48 23.64
N ALA A 57 -9.13 2.75 23.34
CA ALA A 57 -8.28 1.84 22.57
C ALA A 57 -7.84 0.65 23.42
N THR A 58 -7.91 -0.55 22.85
CA THR A 58 -7.51 -1.79 23.47
C THR A 58 -6.37 -2.49 22.74
N ARG A 59 -5.68 -3.41 23.47
CA ARG A 59 -4.75 -4.40 22.92
C ARG A 59 -5.33 -5.82 22.97
N ASP A 60 -6.52 -5.97 23.50
CA ASP A 60 -7.20 -7.25 23.54
C ASP A 60 -7.93 -7.50 22.23
N ILE A 61 -7.47 -8.51 21.49
CA ILE A 61 -8.08 -8.94 20.25
C ILE A 61 -9.50 -9.49 20.51
N GLY A 62 -9.70 -10.16 21.64
CA GLY A 62 -11.00 -10.72 22.02
C GLY A 62 -12.08 -9.65 22.15
N GLU A 63 -11.74 -8.49 22.75
CA GLU A 63 -12.65 -7.34 22.81
C GLU A 63 -13.05 -6.87 21.40
N ILE A 64 -12.08 -6.75 20.47
CA ILE A 64 -12.36 -6.35 19.09
C ILE A 64 -13.23 -7.39 18.35
N LEU A 65 -12.94 -8.67 18.53
CA LEU A 65 -13.72 -9.74 17.88
C LEU A 65 -15.17 -9.76 18.38
N ALA A 66 -15.41 -9.40 19.64
CA ALA A 66 -16.74 -9.34 20.25
C ALA A 66 -17.56 -8.09 19.86
N LEU A 67 -16.93 -7.04 19.31
CA LEU A 67 -17.66 -5.84 18.87
C LEU A 67 -18.64 -6.16 17.75
N ASP A 68 -19.80 -5.53 17.79
CA ASP A 68 -20.70 -5.44 16.65
C ASP A 68 -20.18 -4.31 15.72
N ALA A 69 -19.62 -4.69 14.55
CA ALA A 69 -19.06 -3.77 13.59
C ALA A 69 -19.13 -4.35 12.18
N ASP A 70 -19.35 -3.48 11.18
CA ASP A 70 -19.48 -3.86 9.77
C ASP A 70 -18.13 -4.09 9.10
N VAL A 71 -17.11 -3.31 9.50
CA VAL A 71 -15.81 -3.32 8.83
C VAL A 71 -14.65 -2.98 9.77
N VAL A 72 -13.53 -3.65 9.56
CA VAL A 72 -12.23 -3.35 10.18
C VAL A 72 -11.32 -2.70 9.15
N ILE A 73 -10.85 -1.50 9.45
CA ILE A 73 -9.76 -0.84 8.72
C ILE A 73 -8.44 -1.31 9.32
N HIS A 74 -7.78 -2.24 8.65
CA HIS A 74 -6.54 -2.85 9.11
C HIS A 74 -5.33 -2.14 8.48
N THR A 75 -4.68 -1.27 9.27
CA THR A 75 -3.50 -0.48 8.84
C THR A 75 -2.25 -0.86 9.61
N ALA A 76 -2.09 -2.15 9.89
CA ALA A 76 -0.88 -2.67 10.51
C ALA A 76 0.35 -2.43 9.62
N ARG A 77 1.53 -2.37 10.25
CA ARG A 77 2.78 -2.22 9.51
C ARG A 77 3.07 -3.51 8.74
N LEU A 78 3.38 -3.37 7.46
CA LEU A 78 3.90 -4.46 6.65
C LEU A 78 5.26 -4.90 7.22
N GLN A 79 5.46 -6.20 7.42
CA GLN A 79 6.66 -6.77 8.03
C GLN A 79 6.87 -8.23 7.61
N LEU A 80 8.03 -8.78 7.92
CA LEU A 80 8.34 -10.20 7.72
C LEU A 80 8.01 -11.04 8.97
N PRO A 81 7.58 -12.29 8.80
CA PRO A 81 7.20 -12.88 7.51
C PRO A 81 5.99 -12.16 6.91
N TYR A 82 5.85 -12.15 5.59
CA TYR A 82 4.75 -11.46 4.89
C TYR A 82 3.37 -11.93 5.37
N GLU A 83 3.30 -13.15 5.85
CA GLU A 83 2.12 -13.84 6.40
C GLU A 83 1.79 -13.43 7.85
N ARG A 84 2.55 -12.51 8.44
CA ARG A 84 2.46 -12.13 9.87
C ARG A 84 1.05 -11.76 10.34
N HIS A 85 0.23 -11.23 9.46
CA HIS A 85 -1.12 -10.77 9.77
C HIS A 85 -2.22 -11.75 9.35
N ASP A 86 -1.88 -12.88 8.74
CA ASP A 86 -2.87 -13.81 8.18
C ASP A 86 -3.82 -14.36 9.25
N GLU A 87 -3.31 -14.70 10.44
CA GLU A 87 -4.13 -15.21 11.57
C GLU A 87 -5.10 -14.17 12.09
N ASP A 88 -4.64 -12.94 12.32
CA ASP A 88 -5.47 -11.83 12.77
C ASP A 88 -6.58 -11.52 11.76
N LEU A 89 -6.22 -11.43 10.47
CA LEU A 89 -7.18 -11.20 9.39
C LEU A 89 -8.23 -12.32 9.32
N CYS A 90 -7.82 -13.57 9.40
CA CYS A 90 -8.75 -14.70 9.41
C CYS A 90 -9.67 -14.70 10.65
N ALA A 91 -9.15 -14.31 11.82
CA ALA A 91 -9.96 -14.19 13.04
C ALA A 91 -11.02 -13.09 12.91
N LEU A 92 -10.63 -11.92 12.39
CA LEU A 92 -11.53 -10.81 12.12
C LEU A 92 -12.64 -11.19 11.13
N LEU A 93 -12.27 -11.86 10.02
CA LEU A 93 -13.26 -12.34 9.05
C LEU A 93 -14.25 -13.33 9.68
N ARG A 94 -13.76 -14.36 10.39
CA ARG A 94 -14.65 -15.34 11.07
C ARG A 94 -15.56 -14.72 12.13
N SER A 95 -15.16 -13.57 12.69
CA SER A 95 -16.00 -12.83 13.64
C SER A 95 -17.13 -12.02 12.98
N GLY A 96 -17.33 -12.17 11.66
CA GLY A 96 -18.41 -11.50 10.93
C GLY A 96 -18.10 -10.06 10.54
N LYS A 97 -16.84 -9.66 10.45
CA LYS A 97 -16.41 -8.30 10.07
C LYS A 97 -15.73 -8.30 8.72
N ASN A 98 -16.18 -7.44 7.80
CA ASN A 98 -15.43 -7.17 6.60
C ASN A 98 -14.06 -6.59 6.96
N VAL A 99 -13.03 -6.86 6.18
CA VAL A 99 -11.68 -6.36 6.46
C VAL A 99 -11.12 -5.65 5.24
N ILE A 100 -10.71 -4.39 5.42
CA ILE A 100 -9.95 -3.63 4.43
C ILE A 100 -8.54 -3.44 4.97
N THR A 101 -7.54 -4.01 4.29
CA THR A 101 -6.15 -3.98 4.78
C THR A 101 -5.23 -3.20 3.85
N THR A 102 -4.27 -2.45 4.44
CA THR A 102 -3.17 -1.80 3.72
C THR A 102 -1.85 -2.54 3.89
N ALA A 103 -1.86 -3.70 4.53
CA ALA A 103 -0.67 -4.50 4.81
C ALA A 103 -0.48 -5.65 3.81
N GLY A 104 -0.64 -5.37 2.51
CA GLY A 104 -0.64 -6.40 1.47
C GLY A 104 -2.01 -7.04 1.28
N HIS A 105 -2.04 -8.30 0.81
CA HIS A 105 -3.29 -9.07 0.58
C HIS A 105 -4.17 -8.49 -0.54
N HIS A 106 -3.57 -7.78 -1.49
CA HIS A 106 -4.26 -7.24 -2.67
C HIS A 106 -4.70 -8.35 -3.61
N TYR A 107 -3.87 -9.37 -3.74
CA TYR A 107 -4.15 -10.54 -4.57
C TYR A 107 -3.50 -11.80 -3.98
N PRO A 108 -4.09 -12.39 -2.91
CA PRO A 108 -3.53 -13.57 -2.24
C PRO A 108 -3.28 -14.76 -3.15
N ALA A 109 -4.00 -14.86 -4.30
CA ALA A 109 -3.79 -15.88 -5.32
C ALA A 109 -2.36 -15.90 -5.89
N ALA A 110 -1.65 -14.76 -5.89
CA ALA A 110 -0.25 -14.67 -6.33
C ALA A 110 0.70 -15.53 -5.47
N HIS A 111 0.31 -15.83 -4.24
CA HIS A 111 1.09 -16.67 -3.30
C HIS A 111 0.62 -18.11 -3.24
N GLY A 112 -0.21 -18.51 -4.20
CA GLY A 112 -0.67 -19.87 -4.37
C GLY A 112 -2.09 -20.15 -3.89
N PRO A 113 -2.69 -21.27 -4.36
CA PRO A 113 -4.09 -21.59 -4.14
C PRO A 113 -4.43 -21.86 -2.66
N ALA A 114 -3.49 -22.36 -1.88
CA ALA A 114 -3.72 -22.65 -0.48
C ALA A 114 -3.95 -21.37 0.35
N ARG A 115 -3.18 -20.31 0.07
CA ARG A 115 -3.34 -19.02 0.76
C ARG A 115 -4.65 -18.34 0.37
N LEU A 116 -5.00 -18.33 -0.91
CA LEU A 116 -6.30 -17.84 -1.35
C LEU A 116 -7.44 -18.60 -0.65
N ALA A 117 -7.40 -19.95 -0.68
CA ALA A 117 -8.42 -20.78 -0.08
C ALA A 117 -8.59 -20.57 1.45
N MET A 118 -7.51 -20.22 2.15
CA MET A 118 -7.53 -19.90 3.57
C MET A 118 -8.39 -18.65 3.85
N PHE A 119 -8.14 -17.56 3.13
CA PHE A 119 -8.92 -16.31 3.28
C PHE A 119 -10.35 -16.47 2.78
N GLU A 120 -10.54 -17.14 1.65
CA GLU A 120 -11.86 -17.45 1.09
C GLU A 120 -12.74 -18.23 2.07
N ARG A 121 -12.16 -19.19 2.79
CA ARG A 121 -12.86 -19.96 3.82
C ARG A 121 -13.21 -19.06 5.01
N ALA A 122 -12.23 -18.33 5.55
CA ALA A 122 -12.46 -17.44 6.69
C ALA A 122 -13.54 -16.39 6.41
N ALA A 123 -13.53 -15.82 5.20
CA ALA A 123 -14.52 -14.85 4.76
C ALA A 123 -15.92 -15.47 4.60
N ARG A 124 -16.02 -16.67 4.01
CA ARG A 124 -17.30 -17.39 3.91
C ARG A 124 -17.84 -17.83 5.26
N ASP A 125 -16.98 -18.30 6.17
CA ASP A 125 -17.38 -18.70 7.52
C ASP A 125 -18.01 -17.53 8.29
N GLY A 126 -17.52 -16.32 8.10
CA GLY A 126 -18.07 -15.10 8.71
C GLY A 126 -19.14 -14.39 7.87
N GLY A 127 -19.39 -14.81 6.63
CA GLY A 127 -20.33 -14.14 5.73
C GLY A 127 -19.86 -12.75 5.26
N VAL A 128 -18.55 -12.51 5.16
CA VAL A 128 -17.91 -11.20 4.97
C VAL A 128 -16.78 -11.23 3.93
N THR A 129 -16.14 -10.10 3.72
CA THR A 129 -15.23 -9.85 2.61
C THR A 129 -13.86 -9.35 3.09
N LEU A 130 -12.79 -9.87 2.49
CA LEU A 130 -11.42 -9.35 2.60
C LEU A 130 -11.09 -8.50 1.37
N TYR A 131 -10.55 -7.30 1.59
CA TYR A 131 -10.02 -6.45 0.53
C TYR A 131 -8.67 -5.84 0.91
N GLY A 132 -7.66 -6.05 0.08
CA GLY A 132 -6.37 -5.36 0.16
C GLY A 132 -6.37 -4.10 -0.70
N THR A 133 -5.94 -2.95 -0.16
CA THR A 133 -5.88 -1.68 -0.90
C THR A 133 -4.84 -0.73 -0.34
N GLY A 134 -4.56 0.32 -1.09
CA GLY A 134 -3.61 1.38 -0.78
C GLY A 134 -3.44 2.29 -1.99
N MET A 135 -2.36 3.08 -2.02
CA MET A 135 -2.05 3.86 -3.21
C MET A 135 -1.25 3.03 -4.22
N ASN A 136 -0.12 2.47 -3.80
CA ASN A 136 0.70 1.56 -4.60
C ASN A 136 1.41 0.55 -3.68
N PRO A 137 0.96 -0.71 -3.71
CA PRO A 137 -0.13 -1.29 -4.51
C PRO A 137 -1.54 -0.96 -3.97
N GLY A 138 -2.57 -1.25 -4.79
CA GLY A 138 -4.00 -1.15 -4.48
C GLY A 138 -4.79 -0.21 -5.38
N TYR A 139 -4.20 0.91 -5.81
CA TYR A 139 -4.85 1.85 -6.71
C TYR A 139 -4.11 2.01 -8.04
N VAL A 140 -2.79 2.26 -8.02
CA VAL A 140 -2.06 2.63 -9.25
C VAL A 140 -2.11 1.52 -10.28
N LEU A 141 -1.60 0.32 -9.98
CA LEU A 141 -1.61 -0.77 -10.95
C LEU A 141 -3.02 -1.33 -11.16
N GLU A 142 -3.72 -1.59 -10.08
CA GLU A 142 -4.95 -2.37 -10.07
C GLU A 142 -6.17 -1.61 -10.60
N ARG A 143 -6.14 -0.28 -10.57
CA ARG A 143 -7.26 0.56 -11.02
C ARG A 143 -6.84 1.54 -12.10
N LEU A 144 -5.82 2.37 -11.84
CA LEU A 144 -5.44 3.46 -12.73
C LEU A 144 -4.84 2.91 -14.03
N VAL A 145 -3.77 2.11 -13.94
CA VAL A 145 -3.09 1.52 -15.10
C VAL A 145 -4.05 0.59 -15.86
N LEU A 146 -4.73 -0.30 -15.14
CA LEU A 146 -5.67 -1.23 -15.76
C LEU A 146 -6.81 -0.49 -16.46
N GLY A 147 -7.33 0.60 -15.87
CA GLY A 147 -8.36 1.47 -16.47
C GLY A 147 -7.87 2.17 -17.74
N LEU A 148 -6.60 2.66 -17.74
CA LEU A 148 -6.00 3.28 -18.93
C LEU A 148 -5.92 2.31 -20.12
N THR A 149 -5.71 1.02 -19.88
CA THR A 149 -5.67 0.03 -20.96
C THR A 149 -6.99 -0.06 -21.75
N GLY A 150 -8.11 0.34 -21.14
CA GLY A 150 -9.44 0.27 -21.75
C GLY A 150 -9.66 1.19 -22.95
N VAL A 151 -8.76 2.16 -23.21
CA VAL A 151 -8.79 3.00 -24.41
C VAL A 151 -7.76 2.57 -25.46
N CYS A 152 -7.05 1.45 -25.25
CA CYS A 152 -6.09 0.89 -26.17
C CYS A 152 -6.69 -0.29 -26.94
N THR A 153 -6.41 -0.37 -28.25
CA THR A 153 -6.74 -1.54 -29.07
C THR A 153 -5.63 -2.59 -29.07
N ASP A 154 -4.44 -2.24 -28.56
CA ASP A 154 -3.29 -3.13 -28.37
C ASP A 154 -2.44 -2.59 -27.21
N VAL A 155 -1.89 -3.47 -26.37
CA VAL A 155 -0.94 -3.13 -25.30
C VAL A 155 0.24 -4.10 -25.37
N GLN A 156 1.40 -3.56 -25.67
CA GLN A 156 2.64 -4.33 -25.84
C GLN A 156 3.51 -4.30 -24.58
N ARG A 157 3.67 -3.10 -23.97
CA ARG A 157 4.49 -2.88 -22.78
C ARG A 157 3.89 -1.82 -21.88
N ILE A 158 4.11 -1.99 -20.59
CA ILE A 158 3.70 -1.04 -19.54
C ILE A 158 4.92 -0.71 -18.68
N GLU A 159 5.19 0.57 -18.46
CA GLU A 159 6.16 1.03 -17.49
C GLU A 159 5.47 1.92 -16.46
N VAL A 160 5.69 1.62 -15.18
CA VAL A 160 5.14 2.38 -14.06
C VAL A 160 6.28 2.76 -13.13
N THR A 161 6.46 4.05 -12.90
CA THR A 161 7.48 4.55 -11.97
C THR A 161 6.81 5.31 -10.83
N GLU A 162 7.14 4.94 -9.62
CA GLU A 162 6.83 5.69 -8.40
C GLU A 162 8.08 6.43 -7.94
N LEU A 163 8.01 7.74 -7.75
CA LEU A 163 9.10 8.56 -7.25
C LEU A 163 8.67 9.33 -6.00
N LEU A 164 9.28 8.98 -4.87
CA LEU A 164 8.96 9.52 -3.55
C LEU A 164 10.18 10.14 -2.87
N ASN A 165 10.01 11.34 -2.31
CA ASN A 165 10.99 11.93 -1.41
C ASN A 165 10.81 11.36 0.01
N ALA A 166 11.85 10.73 0.52
CA ALA A 166 11.90 10.14 1.85
C ALA A 166 12.74 10.99 2.84
N ALA A 167 13.29 12.15 2.43
CA ALA A 167 14.15 13.00 3.27
C ALA A 167 13.48 13.50 4.55
N THR A 168 12.15 13.56 4.56
CA THR A 168 11.37 13.96 5.75
C THR A 168 11.06 12.81 6.72
N ARG A 169 11.51 11.58 6.46
CA ARG A 169 11.36 10.45 7.39
C ARG A 169 12.31 10.62 8.57
N PRO A 170 11.80 10.63 9.81
CA PRO A 170 12.63 10.93 10.98
C PRO A 170 13.26 9.70 11.65
N ASP A 171 13.05 8.49 11.13
CA ASP A 171 13.50 7.23 11.72
C ASP A 171 14.88 6.83 11.15
N PRO A 172 16.01 7.04 11.87
CA PRO A 172 17.34 6.76 11.37
C PRO A 172 17.57 5.28 11.08
N ASP A 173 17.03 4.37 11.90
CA ASP A 173 17.19 2.93 11.68
C ASP A 173 16.52 2.50 10.37
N PHE A 174 15.32 3.00 10.12
CA PHE A 174 14.64 2.72 8.86
C PHE A 174 15.40 3.30 7.65
N VAL A 175 15.87 4.55 7.75
CA VAL A 175 16.55 5.24 6.64
C VAL A 175 17.90 4.63 6.34
N PHE A 176 18.76 4.47 7.37
CA PHE A 176 20.15 4.07 7.15
C PHE A 176 20.33 2.55 7.14
N THR A 177 19.66 1.82 8.04
CA THR A 177 19.84 0.37 8.17
C THR A 177 18.91 -0.38 7.20
N VAL A 178 17.63 -0.01 7.16
CA VAL A 178 16.63 -0.76 6.38
C VAL A 178 16.64 -0.37 4.91
N MET A 179 16.66 0.94 4.59
CA MET A 179 16.70 1.43 3.20
C MET A 179 18.11 1.45 2.60
N GLY A 180 19.16 1.41 3.42
CA GLY A 180 20.55 1.46 2.96
C GLY A 180 21.04 2.83 2.54
N MET A 181 20.33 3.92 2.87
CA MET A 181 20.80 5.28 2.58
C MET A 181 22.10 5.57 3.34
N GLY A 182 23.01 6.34 2.75
CA GLY A 182 24.32 6.63 3.32
C GLY A 182 25.32 5.47 3.27
N SER A 183 24.97 4.30 2.70
CA SER A 183 25.89 3.17 2.52
C SER A 183 26.78 3.34 1.29
N ASP A 184 27.78 2.45 1.16
CA ASP A 184 28.64 2.36 -0.03
C ASP A 184 27.82 1.84 -1.23
N PRO A 185 27.70 2.61 -2.34
CA PRO A 185 26.93 2.20 -3.52
C PRO A 185 27.42 0.88 -4.14
N ALA A 186 28.71 0.56 -4.01
CA ALA A 186 29.28 -0.66 -4.57
C ALA A 186 28.88 -1.93 -3.78
N ARG A 187 28.37 -1.78 -2.57
CA ARG A 187 28.02 -2.88 -1.66
C ARG A 187 26.54 -3.10 -1.48
N LEU A 188 25.70 -2.12 -1.84
CA LEU A 188 24.27 -2.23 -1.64
C LEU A 188 23.59 -2.99 -2.79
N ASP A 189 23.10 -4.18 -2.50
CA ASP A 189 22.27 -4.98 -3.40
C ASP A 189 20.81 -5.00 -2.89
N LEU A 190 19.93 -4.24 -3.54
CA LEU A 190 18.51 -4.15 -3.18
C LEU A 190 17.71 -5.40 -3.56
N ARG A 191 18.28 -6.33 -4.32
CA ARG A 191 17.65 -7.64 -4.63
C ARG A 191 17.80 -8.64 -3.50
N ALA A 192 18.65 -8.34 -2.52
CA ALA A 192 18.91 -9.18 -1.37
C ALA A 192 18.34 -8.59 -0.08
N GLY A 193 18.16 -9.43 0.92
CA GLY A 193 17.76 -9.01 2.26
C GLY A 193 16.25 -8.93 2.48
N PRO A 194 15.85 -8.50 3.71
CA PRO A 194 14.45 -8.54 4.15
C PRO A 194 13.49 -7.67 3.32
N LEU A 195 13.92 -6.48 2.89
CA LEU A 195 13.09 -5.59 2.06
C LEU A 195 12.85 -6.17 0.68
N ALA A 196 13.85 -6.79 0.06
CA ALA A 196 13.69 -7.43 -1.25
C ALA A 196 12.62 -8.52 -1.20
N VAL A 197 12.64 -9.36 -0.15
CA VAL A 197 11.64 -10.40 0.06
C VAL A 197 10.25 -9.77 0.29
N LEU A 198 10.18 -8.76 1.13
CA LEU A 198 8.91 -8.11 1.49
C LEU A 198 8.27 -7.42 0.29
N PHE A 199 9.04 -6.60 -0.43
CA PHE A 199 8.57 -5.86 -1.59
C PHE A 199 8.32 -6.77 -2.80
N GLY A 200 9.14 -7.82 -2.98
CA GLY A 200 8.89 -8.82 -4.01
C GLY A 200 7.54 -9.51 -3.86
N LYS A 201 7.16 -9.86 -2.62
CA LYS A 201 5.82 -10.42 -2.35
C LYS A 201 4.72 -9.37 -2.53
N LEU A 202 4.91 -8.16 -1.99
CA LEU A 202 3.92 -7.08 -2.03
C LEU A 202 3.60 -6.65 -3.47
N TYR A 203 4.61 -6.27 -4.24
CA TYR A 203 4.43 -5.80 -5.62
C TYR A 203 4.16 -6.95 -6.59
N GLY A 204 4.64 -8.16 -6.25
CA GLY A 204 4.29 -9.37 -6.98
C GLY A 204 2.79 -9.64 -7.02
N GLU A 205 2.04 -9.33 -5.96
CA GLU A 205 0.58 -9.42 -5.95
C GLU A 205 -0.04 -8.50 -7.01
N ALA A 206 0.34 -7.21 -7.02
CA ALA A 206 -0.21 -6.21 -7.94
C ALA A 206 0.13 -6.51 -9.40
N ILE A 207 1.38 -6.89 -9.67
CA ILE A 207 1.85 -7.27 -11.01
C ILE A 207 1.10 -8.50 -11.53
N THR A 208 0.96 -9.53 -10.69
CA THR A 208 0.25 -10.77 -11.06
C THR A 208 -1.24 -10.49 -11.29
N PHE A 209 -1.85 -9.64 -10.45
CA PHE A 209 -3.23 -9.22 -10.61
C PHE A 209 -3.45 -8.52 -11.95
N LEU A 210 -2.64 -7.48 -12.25
CA LEU A 210 -2.76 -6.71 -13.50
C LEU A 210 -2.60 -7.61 -14.72
N ALA A 211 -1.55 -8.44 -14.76
CA ALA A 211 -1.30 -9.37 -15.86
C ALA A 211 -2.48 -10.34 -16.06
N GLY A 212 -2.99 -10.92 -14.97
CA GLY A 212 -4.14 -11.83 -15.02
C GLY A 212 -5.41 -11.15 -15.55
N ARG A 213 -5.68 -9.90 -15.14
CA ARG A 213 -6.84 -9.11 -15.64
C ARG A 213 -6.72 -8.77 -17.12
N MET A 214 -5.51 -8.66 -17.64
CA MET A 214 -5.23 -8.41 -19.05
C MET A 214 -5.10 -9.71 -19.88
N GLY A 215 -5.33 -10.89 -19.30
CA GLY A 215 -5.17 -12.17 -20.00
C GLY A 215 -3.72 -12.52 -20.31
N VAL A 216 -2.74 -11.89 -19.63
CA VAL A 216 -1.32 -12.10 -19.85
C VAL A 216 -0.78 -13.14 -18.87
N ARG A 217 -0.25 -14.25 -19.40
CA ARG A 217 0.46 -15.23 -18.59
C ARG A 217 1.89 -14.76 -18.36
N LEU A 218 2.28 -14.65 -17.11
CA LEU A 218 3.66 -14.36 -16.74
C LEU A 218 4.50 -15.64 -16.70
N ASP A 219 5.73 -15.54 -17.21
CA ASP A 219 6.75 -16.58 -17.07
C ASP A 219 7.45 -16.43 -15.71
N GLU A 220 7.84 -15.20 -15.37
CA GLU A 220 8.48 -14.84 -14.10
C GLU A 220 8.40 -13.34 -13.83
N ILE A 221 8.75 -12.94 -12.60
CA ILE A 221 8.97 -11.55 -12.20
C ILE A 221 10.44 -11.43 -11.77
N GLN A 222 11.25 -10.73 -12.56
CA GLN A 222 12.68 -10.55 -12.33
C GLN A 222 12.94 -9.28 -11.53
N PRO A 223 13.57 -9.37 -10.32
CA PRO A 223 13.99 -8.18 -9.58
C PRO A 223 15.24 -7.57 -10.19
N ASP A 224 15.27 -6.24 -10.21
CA ASP A 224 16.44 -5.43 -10.59
C ASP A 224 16.53 -4.19 -9.69
N HIS A 225 17.65 -3.46 -9.73
CA HIS A 225 17.82 -2.27 -8.90
C HIS A 225 18.84 -1.29 -9.47
N THR A 226 18.73 -0.05 -9.01
CA THR A 226 19.76 0.98 -9.16
C THR A 226 19.91 1.70 -7.82
N VAL A 227 21.13 2.16 -7.52
CA VAL A 227 21.40 3.07 -6.41
C VAL A 227 22.07 4.32 -6.97
N VAL A 228 21.71 5.50 -6.44
CA VAL A 228 22.24 6.79 -6.87
C VAL A 228 23.00 7.40 -5.71
N PRO A 229 24.31 7.67 -5.87
CA PRO A 229 25.08 8.35 -4.84
C PRO A 229 24.73 9.84 -4.74
N ALA A 230 24.88 10.41 -3.55
CA ALA A 230 24.76 11.84 -3.32
C ALA A 230 25.89 12.60 -4.04
N GLU A 231 25.56 13.64 -4.79
CA GLU A 231 26.56 14.53 -5.40
C GLU A 231 27.20 15.48 -4.37
N ARG A 232 26.51 15.74 -3.26
CA ARG A 232 26.91 16.60 -2.15
C ARG A 232 26.45 16.02 -0.82
N ASP A 233 26.96 16.57 0.28
CA ASP A 233 26.44 16.22 1.60
C ASP A 233 24.98 16.67 1.73
N LEU A 234 24.11 15.78 2.18
CA LEU A 234 22.68 16.05 2.39
C LEU A 234 22.34 16.04 3.89
N GLN A 235 21.52 17.01 4.29
CA GLN A 235 20.90 17.03 5.62
C GLN A 235 19.45 16.59 5.49
N VAL A 236 19.11 15.47 6.13
CA VAL A 236 17.77 14.89 6.11
C VAL A 236 17.22 14.77 7.53
N SER A 237 15.92 14.52 7.67
CA SER A 237 15.30 14.44 9.01
C SER A 237 15.86 13.33 9.88
N ALA A 238 16.43 12.28 9.29
CA ALA A 238 17.04 11.15 10.00
C ALA A 238 18.52 11.37 10.36
N GLY A 239 19.21 12.38 9.78
CA GLY A 239 20.64 12.63 9.97
C GLY A 239 21.31 13.20 8.74
N SER A 240 22.55 12.80 8.48
CA SER A 240 23.37 13.27 7.34
C SER A 240 23.71 12.13 6.39
N ILE A 241 23.75 12.40 5.10
CA ILE A 241 24.23 11.51 4.04
C ILE A 241 25.43 12.18 3.40
N ALA A 242 26.59 11.53 3.43
CA ALA A 242 27.81 12.06 2.86
C ALA A 242 27.81 11.97 1.33
N ALA A 243 28.47 12.92 0.67
CA ALA A 243 28.74 12.85 -0.77
C ALA A 243 29.38 11.51 -1.16
N GLY A 244 28.97 10.96 -2.29
CA GLY A 244 29.44 9.65 -2.77
C GLY A 244 28.79 8.43 -2.13
N THR A 245 27.94 8.60 -1.10
CA THR A 245 27.17 7.51 -0.51
C THR A 245 25.73 7.49 -1.03
N VAL A 246 25.01 6.38 -0.87
CA VAL A 246 23.66 6.20 -1.44
C VAL A 246 22.70 7.28 -0.96
N ALA A 247 22.12 8.04 -1.89
CA ALA A 247 21.09 9.05 -1.65
C ALA A 247 19.73 8.70 -2.27
N ALA A 248 19.70 7.82 -3.26
CA ALA A 248 18.45 7.30 -3.77
C ALA A 248 18.58 5.80 -4.10
N THR A 249 17.47 5.10 -3.95
CA THR A 249 17.33 3.67 -4.25
C THR A 249 16.16 3.47 -5.19
N GLU A 250 16.37 2.67 -6.23
CA GLU A 250 15.33 2.24 -7.14
C GLU A 250 15.22 0.72 -7.11
N TRP A 251 14.06 0.21 -6.75
CA TRP A 251 13.68 -1.19 -6.93
C TRP A 251 12.87 -1.33 -8.20
N ARG A 252 13.20 -2.34 -9.01
CA ARG A 252 12.45 -2.68 -10.22
C ARG A 252 12.01 -4.12 -10.19
N TRP A 253 10.82 -4.36 -10.73
CA TRP A 253 10.29 -5.69 -11.02
C TRP A 253 9.89 -5.74 -12.48
N HIS A 254 10.54 -6.61 -13.24
CA HIS A 254 10.24 -6.85 -14.66
C HIS A 254 9.37 -8.10 -14.77
N ALA A 255 8.11 -7.93 -15.13
CA ALA A 255 7.21 -9.03 -15.43
C ALA A 255 7.45 -9.52 -16.86
N ILE A 256 7.90 -10.76 -17.00
CA ILE A 256 8.24 -11.39 -18.28
C ILE A 256 7.07 -12.23 -18.75
N SER A 257 6.71 -12.08 -20.03
CA SER A 257 5.69 -12.86 -20.71
C SER A 257 6.18 -13.24 -22.11
N ALA A 258 6.15 -14.51 -22.46
CA ALA A 258 6.70 -15.05 -23.70
C ALA A 258 8.14 -14.57 -23.99
N GLY A 259 8.98 -14.57 -22.93
CA GLY A 259 10.38 -14.16 -23.00
C GLY A 259 10.61 -12.65 -23.18
N ARG A 260 9.58 -11.80 -23.11
CA ARG A 260 9.67 -10.34 -23.30
C ARG A 260 9.19 -9.60 -22.06
N ARG A 261 9.76 -8.43 -21.80
CA ARG A 261 9.28 -7.52 -20.74
C ARG A 261 7.90 -6.99 -21.12
N PHE A 262 6.87 -7.42 -20.37
CA PHE A 262 5.51 -6.95 -20.53
C PHE A 262 5.22 -5.75 -19.62
N LEU A 263 5.69 -5.81 -18.36
CA LEU A 263 5.52 -4.73 -17.41
C LEU A 263 6.82 -4.51 -16.64
N THR A 264 7.16 -3.25 -16.40
CA THR A 264 8.17 -2.84 -15.43
C THR A 264 7.52 -1.95 -14.37
N LEU A 265 7.66 -2.32 -13.11
CA LEU A 265 7.34 -1.45 -11.99
C LEU A 265 8.65 -0.99 -11.35
N SER A 266 8.85 0.32 -11.30
CA SER A 266 9.97 0.99 -10.62
C SER A 266 9.46 1.74 -9.39
N VAL A 267 10.13 1.57 -8.25
CA VAL A 267 9.87 2.31 -7.01
C VAL A 267 11.15 3.01 -6.58
N ILE A 268 11.16 4.33 -6.69
CA ILE A 268 12.31 5.18 -6.39
C ILE A 268 12.06 5.95 -5.10
N TRP A 269 12.96 5.79 -4.15
CA TRP A 269 12.98 6.58 -2.93
C TRP A 269 14.24 7.43 -2.90
N THR A 270 14.07 8.77 -2.93
CA THR A 270 15.17 9.71 -2.88
C THR A 270 15.23 10.43 -1.53
N MET A 271 16.47 10.70 -1.11
CA MET A 271 16.79 11.63 -0.02
C MET A 271 17.25 12.99 -0.57
N ASP A 272 17.49 13.09 -1.89
CA ASP A 272 17.89 14.31 -2.55
C ASP A 272 16.69 14.97 -3.23
N PRO A 273 16.27 16.18 -2.79
CA PRO A 273 15.18 16.91 -3.42
C PRO A 273 15.51 17.41 -4.83
N ASP A 274 16.79 17.43 -5.19
CA ASP A 274 17.25 17.89 -6.49
C ASP A 274 17.56 16.73 -7.46
N LEU A 275 17.21 15.50 -7.09
CA LEU A 275 17.36 14.34 -7.96
C LEU A 275 16.62 14.57 -9.29
N ASP A 276 17.30 14.30 -10.40
CA ASP A 276 16.72 14.37 -11.74
C ASP A 276 15.41 13.57 -11.84
N GLY A 277 14.38 14.20 -12.41
CA GLY A 277 13.05 13.64 -12.55
C GLY A 277 12.15 13.79 -11.30
N TYR A 278 12.71 14.18 -10.14
CA TYR A 278 11.87 14.36 -8.95
C TYR A 278 10.96 15.60 -9.04
N ALA A 279 11.42 16.68 -9.67
CA ALA A 279 10.65 17.92 -9.89
C ALA A 279 9.98 18.50 -8.62
N GLY A 280 10.50 18.19 -7.43
CA GLY A 280 9.97 18.66 -6.15
C GLY A 280 8.64 18.04 -5.71
N ARG A 281 8.12 17.02 -6.38
CA ARG A 281 6.83 16.39 -6.09
C ARG A 281 6.91 14.87 -6.08
N ASN A 282 6.17 14.24 -5.16
CA ASN A 282 5.92 12.82 -5.26
C ASN A 282 4.96 12.56 -6.41
N HIS A 283 5.32 11.65 -7.31
CA HIS A 283 4.53 11.38 -8.49
C HIS A 283 4.64 9.92 -8.94
N TRP A 284 3.71 9.53 -9.80
CA TRP A 284 3.75 8.31 -10.60
C TRP A 284 3.75 8.69 -12.07
N THR A 285 4.57 8.01 -12.86
CA THR A 285 4.44 8.03 -14.32
C THR A 285 4.01 6.67 -14.80
N VAL A 286 3.18 6.65 -15.83
CA VAL A 286 2.72 5.45 -16.51
C VAL A 286 2.93 5.64 -17.99
N ASP A 287 3.73 4.76 -18.60
CA ASP A 287 3.95 4.69 -20.03
C ASP A 287 3.37 3.37 -20.56
N LEU A 288 2.44 3.49 -21.49
CA LEU A 288 1.84 2.37 -22.21
C LEU A 288 2.31 2.42 -23.66
N GLU A 289 3.03 1.39 -24.10
CA GLU A 289 3.33 1.17 -25.51
C GLU A 289 2.25 0.30 -26.13
N GLY A 290 1.60 0.79 -27.19
CA GLY A 290 0.50 0.06 -27.79
C GLY A 290 -0.18 0.79 -28.94
N ARG A 291 -1.49 0.75 -28.97
CA ARG A 291 -2.32 1.49 -29.93
C ARG A 291 -3.54 2.11 -29.25
N PRO A 292 -3.48 3.43 -28.92
CA PRO A 292 -2.33 4.33 -29.03
C PRO A 292 -1.28 4.10 -27.93
N ASP A 293 -0.10 4.71 -28.05
CA ASP A 293 0.80 4.94 -26.92
C ASP A 293 0.18 5.96 -25.97
N LEU A 294 0.34 5.76 -24.67
CA LEU A 294 -0.18 6.67 -23.65
C LEU A 294 0.91 7.03 -22.64
N HIS A 295 0.92 8.28 -22.23
CA HIS A 295 1.71 8.75 -21.11
C HIS A 295 0.82 9.45 -20.09
N LEU A 296 0.96 9.08 -18.80
CA LEU A 296 0.27 9.72 -17.68
C LEU A 296 1.26 10.10 -16.61
N THR A 297 1.13 11.31 -16.07
CA THR A 297 1.79 11.72 -14.82
C THR A 297 0.72 12.01 -13.77
N LEU A 298 0.85 11.40 -12.60
CA LEU A 298 -0.01 11.65 -11.44
C LEU A 298 0.83 12.29 -10.32
N ASP A 299 0.69 13.59 -10.14
CA ASP A 299 1.35 14.34 -9.08
C ASP A 299 0.52 14.36 -7.81
N MET A 300 1.21 14.33 -6.66
CA MET A 300 0.60 14.58 -5.36
C MET A 300 1.26 15.77 -4.67
N SER A 301 0.44 16.61 -4.07
CA SER A 301 0.89 17.69 -3.18
C SER A 301 0.27 17.58 -1.80
N ASP A 302 1.02 18.01 -0.78
CA ASP A 302 0.47 18.12 0.57
C ASP A 302 -0.69 19.13 0.57
N PRO A 303 -1.75 18.91 1.38
CA PRO A 303 -2.84 19.87 1.51
C PRO A 303 -2.33 21.25 1.91
N PRO A 304 -2.90 22.34 1.39
CA PRO A 304 -2.52 23.68 1.79
C PRO A 304 -2.88 23.94 3.27
N GLY A 305 -2.04 24.71 3.95
CA GLY A 305 -2.27 25.12 5.33
C GLY A 305 -1.05 24.96 6.22
N THR A 306 -0.87 25.91 7.14
CA THR A 306 0.18 25.84 8.16
C THR A 306 -0.21 24.84 9.24
N GLY A 307 0.73 23.99 9.63
CA GLY A 307 0.52 23.01 10.72
C GLY A 307 -0.10 21.67 10.29
N VAL A 308 -0.43 21.47 9.02
CA VAL A 308 -0.89 20.16 8.52
C VAL A 308 0.25 19.17 8.60
N ARG A 309 0.11 18.16 9.48
CA ARG A 309 1.13 17.12 9.70
C ARG A 309 0.90 15.86 8.85
N THR A 310 -0.29 15.75 8.27
CA THR A 310 -0.65 14.59 7.43
C THR A 310 -0.19 14.86 6.00
N LYS A 311 0.62 13.96 5.49
CA LYS A 311 1.18 14.04 4.14
C LYS A 311 0.21 13.52 3.08
N ALA A 312 0.35 13.98 1.84
CA ALA A 312 -0.47 13.57 0.69
C ALA A 312 -0.57 12.04 0.57
N GLY A 313 0.56 11.32 0.69
CA GLY A 313 0.57 9.85 0.64
C GLY A 313 -0.26 9.15 1.72
N GLN A 314 -0.49 9.79 2.87
CA GLN A 314 -1.37 9.26 3.92
C GLN A 314 -2.85 9.48 3.56
N TYR A 315 -3.17 10.63 2.96
CA TYR A 315 -4.53 10.95 2.53
C TYR A 315 -4.98 10.06 1.37
N VAL A 316 -4.15 9.84 0.35
CA VAL A 316 -4.54 9.00 -0.79
C VAL A 316 -4.74 7.54 -0.36
N THR A 317 -3.91 7.04 0.56
CA THR A 317 -4.09 5.69 1.12
C THR A 317 -5.36 5.61 1.96
N ALA A 318 -5.61 6.60 2.82
CA ALA A 318 -6.84 6.64 3.62
C ALA A 318 -8.09 6.78 2.72
N GLY A 319 -8.03 7.60 1.68
CA GLY A 319 -9.09 7.74 0.70
C GLY A 319 -9.42 6.42 0.00
N ALA A 320 -8.40 5.67 -0.43
CA ALA A 320 -8.59 4.35 -1.04
C ALA A 320 -9.29 3.36 -0.10
N VAL A 321 -9.00 3.44 1.21
CA VAL A 321 -9.64 2.60 2.24
C VAL A 321 -11.08 3.03 2.52
N ILE A 322 -11.29 4.31 2.83
CA ILE A 322 -12.60 4.84 3.26
C ILE A 322 -13.64 4.71 2.13
N ASN A 323 -13.25 5.08 0.91
CA ASN A 323 -14.16 5.03 -0.24
C ASN A 323 -14.52 3.60 -0.66
N ALA A 324 -13.75 2.59 -0.24
CA ALA A 324 -14.04 1.19 -0.55
C ALA A 324 -15.06 0.57 0.42
N ILE A 325 -15.34 1.17 1.57
CA ILE A 325 -16.19 0.58 2.62
C ILE A 325 -17.56 0.12 2.08
N PRO A 326 -18.34 0.97 1.35
CA PRO A 326 -19.68 0.56 0.90
C PRO A 326 -19.64 -0.66 -0.04
N GLU A 327 -18.70 -0.67 -0.98
CA GLU A 327 -18.58 -1.75 -1.96
C GLU A 327 -18.09 -3.06 -1.32
N VAL A 328 -17.16 -2.98 -0.38
CA VAL A 328 -16.62 -4.14 0.33
C VAL A 328 -17.69 -4.76 1.24
N VAL A 329 -18.49 -3.94 1.94
CA VAL A 329 -19.59 -4.44 2.78
C VAL A 329 -20.71 -5.04 1.95
N ALA A 330 -20.97 -4.53 0.75
CA ALA A 330 -21.98 -5.04 -0.16
C ALA A 330 -21.53 -6.24 -1.01
N ALA A 331 -20.23 -6.55 -1.03
CA ALA A 331 -19.67 -7.62 -1.86
C ALA A 331 -20.05 -9.01 -1.32
N PRO A 332 -20.11 -10.02 -2.20
CA PRO A 332 -20.25 -11.41 -1.77
C PRO A 332 -19.09 -11.85 -0.87
N PRO A 333 -19.34 -12.74 0.11
CA PRO A 333 -18.29 -13.25 1.00
C PRO A 333 -17.13 -13.90 0.24
N GLY A 334 -15.90 -13.47 0.55
CA GLY A 334 -14.68 -13.96 -0.09
C GLY A 334 -13.56 -12.91 -0.13
N VAL A 335 -12.59 -13.13 -1.00
CA VAL A 335 -11.54 -12.15 -1.31
C VAL A 335 -12.05 -11.24 -2.42
N PHE A 336 -12.28 -9.97 -2.09
CA PHE A 336 -12.83 -9.00 -3.04
C PHE A 336 -11.76 -8.49 -4.01
N THR A 337 -12.11 -8.54 -5.27
CA THR A 337 -11.33 -7.97 -6.35
C THR A 337 -12.20 -6.96 -7.08
N PRO A 338 -11.94 -5.65 -6.96
CA PRO A 338 -12.81 -4.65 -7.56
C PRO A 338 -12.86 -4.81 -9.08
N PRO A 339 -14.05 -4.74 -9.68
CA PRO A 339 -14.17 -4.74 -11.12
C PRO A 339 -13.56 -3.46 -11.71
N VAL A 340 -12.83 -3.61 -12.81
CA VAL A 340 -12.41 -2.48 -13.66
C VAL A 340 -13.19 -2.60 -14.96
N PHE A 341 -13.84 -1.51 -15.33
CA PHE A 341 -14.70 -1.51 -16.52
C PHE A 341 -13.86 -1.59 -17.80
N ALA A 342 -14.15 -2.61 -18.62
CA ALA A 342 -13.61 -2.79 -19.97
C ALA A 342 -12.09 -2.58 -20.12
N PRO A 343 -11.23 -3.19 -19.30
CA PRO A 343 -9.79 -3.11 -19.52
C PRO A 343 -9.42 -3.86 -20.81
N PHE A 344 -8.28 -3.52 -21.40
CA PHE A 344 -7.73 -4.32 -22.49
C PHE A 344 -7.46 -5.75 -22.01
N VAL A 345 -7.92 -6.72 -22.79
CA VAL A 345 -7.63 -8.15 -22.58
C VAL A 345 -6.95 -8.66 -23.83
N ARG A 346 -5.77 -9.24 -23.66
CA ARG A 346 -5.03 -9.86 -24.79
C ARG A 346 -5.82 -11.04 -25.33
N PRO A 347 -6.03 -11.12 -26.65
CA PRO A 347 -6.75 -12.24 -27.30
C PRO A 347 -6.10 -13.60 -27.07
#